data_d51650fd50403fb7ecb136a3ec268b8c
#
_entry.id   d51650fd50403fb7ecb136a3ec268b8c
#
_cell.length_a   1.000
_cell.length_b   1.000
_cell.length_c   1.000
_cell.angle_alpha   90.00
_cell.angle_beta   90.00
_cell.angle_gamma   90.00
#
_symmetry.space_group_name_H-M   'P 1'
#
loop_
_entity.id
_entity.type
_entity.pdbx_description
1 polymer ?
#
loop_
_entity_poly.entity_id
_entity_poly.type
_entity_poly.pdbx_seq_one_letter_code
_entity_poly.pdbx_strand_id
1 'polypeptide(L)'
;MAEKNNPWETELPPEQWEPKVLVSKKKTSKVAKFPNIKDNFEFPKLKIVLGVLVLLWLASGFYQVSPSEQGVVLRFGKYIDTTDAGLHYHLPYPVEQVVKVNVTQERSINLGVAEAVPASNRYYNNNSSVALNSFTESHMLTGDENIVDINLTVVWKIKDAKDYLFNVRSPDVTVRVAAQSVLREIVGQSEMQPIITGDRGKVEEETKEELQKVLDDFGSGIVIVRVKLQKADPPKQVVDAFNEVQRAKADMERYKNEAEAYRNEVLPKAKGEAAKRIQEAEAYKQAVIDKANGDAQRFNLVYDAYKQGKKVTAKRLYLETMEDVLSKSDTVIIDPSAKGSNVLPVLPIK
;
A
#
# COMPACT_ATOMS: atom_id res chain seq x y z
N MET A 1 -30.97 25.30 66.56
CA MET A 1 -29.98 26.31 67.06
C MET A 1 -28.61 25.73 66.65
N ALA A 2 -27.99 26.23 65.61
CA ALA A 2 -26.59 26.20 65.35
C ALA A 2 -26.34 27.13 64.14
N GLU A 3 -25.79 28.30 64.49
CA GLU A 3 -25.41 29.38 63.60
C GLU A 3 -24.24 28.86 62.63
N LYS A 4 -24.41 29.03 61.34
CA LYS A 4 -23.36 28.85 60.36
C LYS A 4 -22.50 30.09 60.26
N ASN A 5 -21.32 30.09 60.89
CA ASN A 5 -20.29 31.09 60.64
C ASN A 5 -19.80 31.01 59.23
N ASN A 6 -19.96 32.07 58.49
CA ASN A 6 -19.43 32.25 57.13
C ASN A 6 -18.01 32.85 57.24
N PRO A 7 -16.94 32.18 56.84
CA PRO A 7 -15.56 32.63 57.10
C PRO A 7 -15.05 33.74 56.17
N TRP A 8 -15.89 34.34 55.35
CA TRP A 8 -15.49 35.35 54.36
C TRP A 8 -16.01 36.78 54.61
N GLU A 9 -16.59 37.05 55.78
CA GLU A 9 -16.92 38.43 56.17
C GLU A 9 -15.76 39.00 56.98
N THR A 10 -14.72 39.48 56.30
CA THR A 10 -13.74 40.41 56.86
C THR A 10 -14.25 41.82 56.62
N GLU A 11 -14.73 42.47 57.70
CA GLU A 11 -15.06 43.90 57.73
C GLU A 11 -13.80 44.70 57.37
N LEU A 12 -13.84 45.42 56.26
CA LEU A 12 -12.85 46.41 55.91
C LEU A 12 -13.13 47.69 56.70
N PRO A 13 -12.16 48.31 57.37
CA PRO A 13 -12.37 49.59 58.10
C PRO A 13 -12.66 50.67 57.07
N PRO A 14 -13.48 51.68 57.49
CA PRO A 14 -13.86 52.82 56.65
C PRO A 14 -12.63 53.70 56.37
N GLU A 15 -12.04 53.58 55.25
CA GLU A 15 -10.95 54.44 54.79
C GLU A 15 -11.55 55.73 54.24
N GLN A 16 -11.34 56.80 55.04
CA GLN A 16 -11.74 58.17 54.71
C GLN A 16 -10.91 58.65 53.53
N TRP A 17 -11.47 58.57 52.32
CA TRP A 17 -10.93 59.23 51.16
C TRP A 17 -11.28 60.71 51.15
N GLU A 18 -10.40 61.52 51.76
CA GLU A 18 -10.40 62.98 51.50
C GLU A 18 -9.50 63.20 50.22
N PRO A 19 -10.04 63.79 49.15
CA PRO A 19 -9.21 64.19 48.04
C PRO A 19 -8.38 65.40 48.43
N LYS A 20 -7.09 65.21 48.74
CA LYS A 20 -6.13 66.32 48.83
C LYS A 20 -6.05 67.00 47.47
N VAL A 21 -6.78 68.08 47.31
CA VAL A 21 -6.62 68.98 46.17
C VAL A 21 -5.24 69.64 46.30
N LEU A 22 -4.24 69.10 45.63
CA LEU A 22 -2.98 69.78 45.46
C LEU A 22 -3.19 70.94 44.50
N VAL A 23 -3.43 72.14 45.10
CA VAL A 23 -3.36 73.37 44.34
C VAL A 23 -1.90 73.57 43.91
N SER A 24 -1.59 73.08 42.77
CA SER A 24 -0.31 73.35 42.07
C SER A 24 -0.29 74.82 41.70
N LYS A 25 0.55 75.61 42.41
CA LYS A 25 0.86 76.99 42.04
C LYS A 25 1.35 76.96 40.57
N LYS A 26 0.50 77.50 39.72
CA LYS A 26 0.84 77.72 38.30
C LYS A 26 2.04 78.63 38.25
N LYS A 27 3.25 78.01 38.07
CA LYS A 27 4.39 78.77 37.58
C LYS A 27 4.02 79.13 36.16
N THR A 28 3.80 80.41 35.93
CA THR A 28 3.71 80.97 34.59
C THR A 28 5.01 80.68 33.86
N SER A 29 5.03 79.53 33.17
CA SER A 29 6.09 79.27 32.18
C SER A 29 5.86 80.28 31.07
N LYS A 30 6.87 81.08 30.83
CA LYS A 30 6.95 81.94 29.68
C LYS A 30 6.62 81.12 28.46
N VAL A 31 5.50 81.44 27.85
CA VAL A 31 5.10 80.89 26.52
C VAL A 31 6.27 81.23 25.60
N ALA A 32 7.04 80.23 25.27
CA ALA A 32 7.99 80.38 24.19
C ALA A 32 7.18 80.79 22.97
N LYS A 33 7.38 82.04 22.56
CA LYS A 33 6.86 82.53 21.29
C LYS A 33 7.39 81.57 20.22
N PHE A 34 6.56 80.68 19.72
CA PHE A 34 6.85 79.97 18.50
C PHE A 34 7.22 81.04 17.46
N PRO A 35 8.36 80.93 16.79
CA PRO A 35 8.66 81.85 15.72
C PRO A 35 7.53 81.78 14.71
N ASN A 36 7.01 82.95 14.41
CA ASN A 36 5.96 83.14 13.40
C ASN A 36 6.61 82.77 12.07
N ILE A 37 6.42 81.49 11.62
CA ILE A 37 6.84 81.00 10.32
C ILE A 37 5.86 81.62 9.31
N LYS A 38 5.89 82.91 9.18
CA LYS A 38 5.39 83.69 8.08
C LYS A 38 6.61 84.12 7.24
N ASP A 39 7.37 83.17 6.76
CA ASP A 39 8.41 83.50 5.81
C ASP A 39 8.27 82.56 4.63
N ASN A 40 7.72 83.15 3.59
CA ASN A 40 8.01 82.87 2.20
C ASN A 40 8.30 81.42 1.82
N PHE A 41 7.32 80.53 2.12
CA PHE A 41 7.27 79.26 1.41
C PHE A 41 6.79 79.61 -0.02
N GLU A 42 7.75 79.92 -0.91
CA GLU A 42 7.46 80.13 -2.33
C GLU A 42 6.72 78.86 -2.80
N PHE A 43 5.47 79.01 -3.14
CA PHE A 43 4.57 77.93 -3.60
C PHE A 43 5.16 77.07 -4.73
N PRO A 44 6.11 77.55 -5.60
CA PRO A 44 6.77 76.71 -6.58
C PRO A 44 7.69 75.67 -5.96
N LYS A 45 8.44 75.94 -4.86
CA LYS A 45 9.33 75.01 -4.19
C LYS A 45 8.56 73.88 -3.49
N LEU A 46 7.40 74.17 -2.85
CA LEU A 46 6.52 73.18 -2.26
C LEU A 46 5.93 72.23 -3.32
N LYS A 47 5.52 72.72 -4.46
CA LYS A 47 5.03 71.91 -5.59
C LYS A 47 6.14 70.99 -6.16
N ILE A 48 7.36 71.45 -6.24
CA ILE A 48 8.54 70.67 -6.66
C ILE A 48 8.83 69.56 -5.62
N VAL A 49 8.87 69.90 -4.34
CA VAL A 49 9.09 68.92 -3.27
C VAL A 49 7.94 67.87 -3.26
N LEU A 50 6.67 68.29 -3.39
CA LEU A 50 5.54 67.38 -3.49
C LEU A 50 5.64 66.48 -4.75
N GLY A 51 6.06 67.05 -5.90
CA GLY A 51 6.29 66.29 -7.11
C GLY A 51 7.37 65.23 -6.99
N VAL A 52 8.51 65.58 -6.35
CA VAL A 52 9.60 64.62 -6.09
C VAL A 52 9.15 63.51 -5.11
N LEU A 53 8.34 63.86 -4.09
CA LEU A 53 7.85 62.89 -3.13
C LEU A 53 6.84 61.91 -3.80
N VAL A 54 5.98 62.39 -4.70
CA VAL A 54 5.08 61.54 -5.50
C VAL A 54 5.90 60.66 -6.45
N LEU A 55 6.95 61.17 -7.06
CA LEU A 55 7.80 60.42 -7.98
C LEU A 55 8.57 59.32 -7.21
N LEU A 56 9.09 59.61 -6.03
CA LEU A 56 9.72 58.62 -5.14
C LEU A 56 8.69 57.56 -4.66
N TRP A 57 7.47 57.97 -4.36
CA TRP A 57 6.40 57.07 -3.98
C TRP A 57 6.04 56.14 -5.16
N LEU A 58 5.92 56.63 -6.37
CA LEU A 58 5.70 55.81 -7.58
C LEU A 58 6.88 54.88 -7.83
N ALA A 59 8.12 55.32 -7.64
CA ALA A 59 9.32 54.50 -7.82
C ALA A 59 9.42 53.33 -6.81
N SER A 60 8.72 53.38 -5.67
CA SER A 60 8.71 52.30 -4.68
C SER A 60 7.85 51.09 -5.07
N GLY A 61 7.14 51.15 -6.24
CA GLY A 61 6.26 50.07 -6.71
C GLY A 61 6.96 48.91 -7.42
N PHE A 62 8.27 48.92 -7.57
CA PHE A 62 8.96 47.79 -8.17
C PHE A 62 9.15 46.65 -7.17
N TYR A 63 8.80 45.41 -7.63
CA TYR A 63 9.03 44.20 -6.84
C TYR A 63 9.52 43.06 -7.72
N GLN A 64 10.25 42.14 -7.13
CA GLN A 64 10.77 40.97 -7.81
C GLN A 64 10.10 39.73 -7.25
N VAL A 65 9.65 38.84 -8.14
CA VAL A 65 9.10 37.52 -7.83
C VAL A 65 10.16 36.47 -8.15
N SER A 66 10.48 35.62 -7.18
CA SER A 66 11.43 34.53 -7.35
C SER A 66 10.87 33.46 -8.31
N PRO A 67 11.72 32.63 -8.99
CA PRO A 67 11.26 31.57 -9.90
C PRO A 67 10.39 30.49 -9.23
N SER A 68 10.46 30.37 -7.89
CA SER A 68 9.65 29.43 -7.11
C SER A 68 8.36 30.01 -6.58
N GLU A 69 8.09 31.30 -6.81
CA GLU A 69 6.97 32.04 -6.23
C GLU A 69 6.07 32.61 -7.32
N GLN A 70 4.80 32.79 -6.96
CA GLN A 70 3.85 33.62 -7.70
C GLN A 70 3.42 34.80 -6.85
N GLY A 71 3.31 35.96 -7.48
CA GLY A 71 2.85 37.18 -6.84
C GLY A 71 1.37 37.40 -7.12
N VAL A 72 0.58 37.49 -6.07
CA VAL A 72 -0.86 37.82 -6.17
C VAL A 72 -1.05 39.30 -5.86
N VAL A 73 -1.48 40.07 -6.83
CA VAL A 73 -1.70 41.51 -6.72
C VAL A 73 -3.12 41.81 -6.26
N LEU A 74 -3.21 42.52 -5.15
CA LEU A 74 -4.47 42.95 -4.55
C LEU A 74 -4.57 44.47 -4.59
N ARG A 75 -5.67 45.00 -5.14
CA ARG A 75 -5.99 46.43 -5.09
C ARG A 75 -7.13 46.66 -4.11
N PHE A 76 -6.87 47.40 -3.06
CA PHE A 76 -7.83 47.61 -1.98
C PHE A 76 -8.43 46.30 -1.41
N GLY A 77 -7.63 45.23 -1.36
CA GLY A 77 -8.06 43.91 -0.89
C GLY A 77 -8.80 43.04 -1.91
N LYS A 78 -9.03 43.52 -3.14
CA LYS A 78 -9.61 42.69 -4.21
C LYS A 78 -8.51 42.15 -5.12
N TYR A 79 -8.62 40.90 -5.51
CA TYR A 79 -7.76 40.28 -6.50
C TYR A 79 -7.86 41.00 -7.87
N ILE A 80 -6.72 41.26 -8.48
CA ILE A 80 -6.64 41.81 -9.83
C ILE A 80 -5.91 40.84 -10.76
N ASP A 81 -4.68 40.46 -10.40
CA ASP A 81 -3.83 39.71 -11.32
C ASP A 81 -2.85 38.82 -10.55
N THR A 82 -2.34 37.78 -11.23
CA THR A 82 -1.29 36.91 -10.72
C THR A 82 -0.05 37.13 -11.58
N THR A 83 1.09 37.43 -10.96
CA THR A 83 2.35 37.70 -11.65
C THR A 83 3.28 36.50 -11.48
N ASP A 84 3.88 36.08 -12.59
CA ASP A 84 4.90 35.04 -12.64
C ASP A 84 6.27 35.55 -12.22
N ALA A 85 7.29 34.68 -12.24
CA ALA A 85 8.65 35.01 -11.90
C ALA A 85 9.20 36.16 -12.77
N GLY A 86 9.81 37.15 -12.13
CA GLY A 86 10.38 38.32 -12.83
C GLY A 86 10.30 39.60 -12.04
N LEU A 87 10.64 40.70 -12.72
CA LEU A 87 10.52 42.05 -12.20
C LEU A 87 9.17 42.64 -12.67
N HIS A 88 8.34 43.02 -11.72
CA HIS A 88 7.03 43.60 -11.96
C HIS A 88 6.88 44.94 -11.25
N TYR A 89 5.86 45.68 -11.66
CA TYR A 89 5.49 46.94 -11.07
C TYR A 89 4.06 46.90 -10.57
N HIS A 90 3.84 47.36 -9.36
CA HIS A 90 2.52 47.57 -8.78
C HIS A 90 2.38 49.00 -8.27
N LEU A 91 1.17 49.46 -8.09
CA LEU A 91 0.93 50.77 -7.44
C LEU A 91 1.35 50.68 -5.97
N PRO A 92 2.17 51.65 -5.50
CA PRO A 92 2.67 51.60 -4.13
C PRO A 92 1.55 51.58 -3.07
N TYR A 93 1.90 50.99 -1.91
CA TYR A 93 1.00 51.01 -0.76
C TYR A 93 0.49 52.44 -0.48
N PRO A 94 -0.83 52.68 -0.17
CA PRO A 94 -1.83 51.67 0.22
C PRO A 94 -2.75 51.16 -0.94
N VAL A 95 -2.47 51.50 -2.21
CA VAL A 95 -3.34 51.20 -3.35
C VAL A 95 -3.30 49.70 -3.70
N GLU A 96 -2.10 49.17 -3.85
CA GLU A 96 -1.90 47.76 -4.14
C GLU A 96 -1.01 47.09 -3.10
N GLN A 97 -1.26 45.81 -2.92
CA GLN A 97 -0.44 44.93 -2.06
C GLN A 97 -0.17 43.64 -2.81
N VAL A 98 1.06 43.15 -2.75
CA VAL A 98 1.47 41.89 -3.36
C VAL A 98 1.73 40.86 -2.29
N VAL A 99 1.04 39.72 -2.43
CA VAL A 99 1.27 38.54 -1.58
C VAL A 99 2.05 37.52 -2.41
N LYS A 100 3.25 37.20 -1.99
CA LYS A 100 4.11 36.18 -2.66
C LYS A 100 3.82 34.83 -2.05
N VAL A 101 3.51 33.84 -2.90
CA VAL A 101 3.21 32.47 -2.52
C VAL A 101 4.18 31.53 -3.19
N ASN A 102 4.83 30.67 -2.42
CA ASN A 102 5.73 29.67 -2.99
C ASN A 102 4.92 28.51 -3.56
N VAL A 103 4.92 28.36 -4.87
CA VAL A 103 4.15 27.34 -5.63
C VAL A 103 4.96 26.09 -5.94
N THR A 104 6.30 26.19 -5.92
CA THR A 104 7.18 25.08 -6.25
C THR A 104 7.46 24.17 -5.05
N GLN A 105 7.35 24.74 -3.84
CA GLN A 105 7.65 24.01 -2.61
C GLN A 105 6.63 22.92 -2.36
N GLU A 106 7.10 21.68 -2.25
CA GLU A 106 6.30 20.55 -1.76
C GLU A 106 6.07 20.68 -0.25
N ARG A 107 4.83 20.49 0.15
CA ARG A 107 4.40 20.45 1.55
C ARG A 107 3.91 19.06 1.87
N SER A 108 4.14 18.58 3.08
CA SER A 108 3.69 17.27 3.53
C SER A 108 2.81 17.37 4.76
N ILE A 109 1.75 16.58 4.76
CA ILE A 109 0.84 16.42 5.90
C ILE A 109 0.84 14.95 6.27
N ASN A 110 1.06 14.66 7.56
CA ASN A 110 0.99 13.31 8.09
C ASN A 110 -0.36 13.12 8.79
N LEU A 111 -1.05 12.05 8.45
CA LEU A 111 -2.31 11.61 9.05
C LEU A 111 -2.05 10.39 9.93
N GLY A 112 -2.71 10.30 11.08
CA GLY A 112 -2.57 9.17 12.00
C GLY A 112 -1.30 9.19 12.86
N VAL A 113 -0.41 10.14 12.66
CA VAL A 113 0.80 10.31 13.50
C VAL A 113 0.57 11.48 14.45
N ALA A 114 0.78 11.25 15.75
CA ALA A 114 0.81 12.35 16.70
C ALA A 114 1.94 13.31 16.31
N GLU A 115 1.60 14.49 15.80
CA GLU A 115 2.58 15.53 15.57
C GLU A 115 3.24 15.88 16.91
N ALA A 116 4.56 15.73 16.96
CA ALA A 116 5.31 16.19 18.12
C ALA A 116 5.18 17.71 18.19
N VAL A 117 4.30 18.20 19.05
CA VAL A 117 4.18 19.64 19.32
C VAL A 117 5.55 20.17 19.76
N PRO A 118 6.10 21.19 19.07
CA PRO A 118 7.39 21.77 19.44
C PRO A 118 7.43 22.11 20.93
N ALA A 119 8.54 21.81 21.57
CA ALA A 119 8.71 21.95 23.02
C ALA A 119 8.34 23.36 23.58
N SER A 120 8.33 24.38 22.72
CA SER A 120 7.95 25.76 23.08
C SER A 120 6.47 25.96 23.40
N ASN A 121 5.57 25.07 22.95
CA ASN A 121 4.12 25.18 23.17
C ASN A 121 3.57 24.17 24.19
N ARG A 122 4.43 23.41 24.88
CA ARG A 122 4.00 22.37 25.84
C ARG A 122 3.32 22.90 27.10
N TYR A 123 3.44 24.18 27.38
CA TYR A 123 2.89 24.77 28.62
C TYR A 123 1.37 24.96 28.59
N TYR A 124 0.70 24.90 27.44
CA TYR A 124 -0.72 25.17 27.31
C TYR A 124 -1.58 24.02 26.80
N ASN A 125 -1.00 22.92 26.33
CA ASN A 125 -1.79 21.77 25.85
C ASN A 125 -1.57 20.55 26.74
N ASN A 126 -2.64 20.10 27.39
CA ASN A 126 -2.70 18.80 28.02
C ASN A 126 -2.37 17.72 26.97
N ASN A 127 -1.19 17.11 27.10
CA ASN A 127 -0.66 16.08 26.18
C ASN A 127 -1.61 14.89 25.91
N SER A 128 -2.63 14.72 26.75
CA SER A 128 -3.62 13.65 26.62
C SER A 128 -4.58 13.85 25.45
N SER A 129 -4.94 15.10 25.12
CA SER A 129 -5.91 15.37 24.03
C SER A 129 -5.29 15.21 22.64
N VAL A 130 -4.01 15.54 22.47
CA VAL A 130 -3.31 15.40 21.19
C VAL A 130 -3.05 13.91 20.88
N ALA A 131 -2.69 13.14 21.89
CA ALA A 131 -2.50 11.69 21.73
C ALA A 131 -3.83 10.97 21.44
N LEU A 132 -4.91 11.34 22.14
CA LEU A 132 -6.24 10.77 21.91
C LEU A 132 -6.78 11.10 20.52
N ASN A 133 -6.57 12.30 20.01
CA ASN A 133 -7.01 12.68 18.67
C ASN A 133 -6.25 11.91 17.59
N SER A 134 -4.94 11.70 17.75
CA SER A 134 -4.14 10.93 16.78
C SER A 134 -4.56 9.46 16.73
N PHE A 135 -4.88 8.83 17.86
CA PHE A 135 -5.41 7.46 17.87
C PHE A 135 -6.76 7.34 17.17
N THR A 136 -7.64 8.35 17.33
CA THR A 136 -8.95 8.34 16.67
C THR A 136 -8.84 8.59 15.16
N GLU A 137 -7.82 9.32 14.73
CA GLU A 137 -7.57 9.61 13.32
C GLU A 137 -6.98 8.43 12.55
N SER A 138 -6.14 7.59 13.19
CA SER A 138 -5.46 6.47 12.55
C SER A 138 -6.31 5.20 12.44
N HIS A 139 -7.28 5.02 13.34
CA HIS A 139 -8.13 3.81 13.35
C HIS A 139 -9.26 3.95 12.35
N MET A 140 -9.35 2.99 11.44
CA MET A 140 -10.38 2.93 10.40
C MET A 140 -10.97 1.54 10.31
N LEU A 141 -12.25 1.46 9.89
CA LEU A 141 -12.95 0.21 9.66
C LEU A 141 -12.88 -0.12 8.17
N THR A 142 -12.47 -1.34 7.85
CA THR A 142 -12.45 -1.87 6.48
C THR A 142 -13.79 -2.44 6.07
N GLY A 143 -13.98 -2.71 4.77
CA GLY A 143 -15.23 -3.27 4.25
C GLY A 143 -15.55 -4.69 4.73
N ASP A 144 -14.56 -5.42 5.23
CA ASP A 144 -14.69 -6.73 5.87
C ASP A 144 -14.76 -6.66 7.41
N GLU A 145 -15.20 -5.50 7.95
CA GLU A 145 -15.47 -5.25 9.37
C GLU A 145 -14.25 -5.37 10.30
N ASN A 146 -13.04 -5.25 9.76
CA ASN A 146 -11.82 -5.24 10.54
C ASN A 146 -11.37 -3.82 10.87
N ILE A 147 -10.70 -3.64 12.02
CA ILE A 147 -10.12 -2.37 12.41
C ILE A 147 -8.64 -2.36 12.00
N VAL A 148 -8.23 -1.33 11.27
CA VAL A 148 -6.85 -1.10 10.84
C VAL A 148 -6.32 0.23 11.38
N ASP A 149 -5.04 0.24 11.71
CA ASP A 149 -4.28 1.44 12.10
C ASP A 149 -3.46 1.89 10.88
N ILE A 150 -3.90 3.00 10.27
CA ILE A 150 -3.32 3.50 9.03
C ILE A 150 -2.68 4.86 9.25
N ASN A 151 -1.40 4.96 8.85
CA ASN A 151 -0.67 6.21 8.78
C ASN A 151 -0.40 6.57 7.32
N LEU A 152 -0.79 7.78 6.94
CA LEU A 152 -0.70 8.29 5.59
C LEU A 152 0.11 9.59 5.55
N THR A 153 0.95 9.76 4.54
CA THR A 153 1.60 11.03 4.20
C THR A 153 1.09 11.52 2.86
N VAL A 154 0.51 12.70 2.86
CA VAL A 154 0.08 13.41 1.64
C VAL A 154 1.10 14.50 1.33
N VAL A 155 1.66 14.46 0.14
CA VAL A 155 2.56 15.49 -0.38
C VAL A 155 1.83 16.27 -1.46
N TRP A 156 1.77 17.57 -1.29
CA TRP A 156 1.03 18.48 -2.15
C TRP A 156 1.79 19.77 -2.42
N LYS A 157 1.42 20.47 -3.47
CA LYS A 157 1.94 21.78 -3.81
C LYS A 157 0.83 22.69 -4.29
N ILE A 158 1.10 23.98 -4.33
CA ILE A 158 0.16 24.98 -4.84
C ILE A 158 0.25 25.00 -6.35
N LYS A 159 -0.92 24.88 -7.02
CA LYS A 159 -1.07 25.00 -8.47
C LYS A 159 -1.41 26.42 -8.87
N ASP A 160 -2.35 27.02 -8.17
CA ASP A 160 -2.83 28.37 -8.39
C ASP A 160 -2.82 29.17 -7.10
N ALA A 161 -1.99 30.22 -7.04
CA ALA A 161 -1.83 31.04 -5.84
C ALA A 161 -3.10 31.86 -5.51
N LYS A 162 -3.90 32.22 -6.50
CA LYS A 162 -5.16 32.94 -6.32
C LYS A 162 -6.17 32.06 -5.60
N ASP A 163 -6.45 30.87 -6.16
CA ASP A 163 -7.45 29.97 -5.61
C ASP A 163 -7.06 29.48 -4.23
N TYR A 164 -5.77 29.23 -4.00
CA TYR A 164 -5.20 28.87 -2.70
C TYR A 164 -5.43 29.92 -1.63
N LEU A 165 -5.33 31.21 -1.96
CA LEU A 165 -5.45 32.32 -1.00
C LEU A 165 -6.90 32.71 -0.73
N PHE A 166 -7.82 32.58 -1.72
CA PHE A 166 -9.15 33.17 -1.62
C PHE A 166 -10.28 32.17 -1.48
N ASN A 167 -10.14 30.96 -2.05
CA ASN A 167 -11.22 29.99 -2.03
C ASN A 167 -11.26 29.18 -0.74
N VAL A 168 -10.10 28.98 -0.08
CA VAL A 168 -10.00 28.15 1.11
C VAL A 168 -9.39 28.92 2.28
N ARG A 169 -10.10 28.95 3.41
CA ARG A 169 -9.67 29.70 4.61
C ARG A 169 -8.39 29.13 5.25
N SER A 170 -8.30 27.80 5.33
CA SER A 170 -7.21 27.07 5.98
C SER A 170 -6.82 25.87 5.14
N PRO A 171 -5.98 26.06 4.10
CA PRO A 171 -5.68 25.02 3.13
C PRO A 171 -5.10 23.74 3.74
N ASP A 172 -4.18 23.87 4.71
CA ASP A 172 -3.56 22.71 5.38
C ASP A 172 -4.60 21.85 6.11
N VAL A 173 -5.54 22.50 6.81
CA VAL A 173 -6.63 21.80 7.52
C VAL A 173 -7.59 21.16 6.53
N THR A 174 -7.91 21.85 5.44
CA THR A 174 -8.81 21.34 4.40
C THR A 174 -8.22 20.10 3.72
N VAL A 175 -6.94 20.14 3.36
CA VAL A 175 -6.26 18.96 2.78
C VAL A 175 -6.24 17.80 3.80
N ARG A 176 -5.98 18.07 5.07
CA ARG A 176 -6.00 17.05 6.13
C ARG A 176 -7.37 16.37 6.24
N VAL A 177 -8.43 17.17 6.36
CA VAL A 177 -9.82 16.65 6.53
C VAL A 177 -10.28 15.93 5.27
N ALA A 178 -10.01 16.49 4.09
CA ALA A 178 -10.35 15.85 2.82
C ALA A 178 -9.61 14.52 2.65
N ALA A 179 -8.30 14.48 2.91
CA ALA A 179 -7.51 13.27 2.82
C ALA A 179 -7.97 12.18 3.80
N GLN A 180 -8.33 12.58 5.03
CA GLN A 180 -8.88 11.66 6.02
C GLN A 180 -10.24 11.08 5.59
N SER A 181 -11.10 11.92 5.00
CA SER A 181 -12.43 11.49 4.54
C SER A 181 -12.32 10.54 3.35
N VAL A 182 -11.51 10.88 2.35
CA VAL A 182 -11.28 10.05 1.16
C VAL A 182 -10.61 8.73 1.54
N LEU A 183 -9.58 8.77 2.40
CA LEU A 183 -8.92 7.55 2.86
C LEU A 183 -9.91 6.62 3.58
N ARG A 184 -10.75 7.18 4.45
CA ARG A 184 -11.77 6.41 5.19
C ARG A 184 -12.80 5.79 4.26
N GLU A 185 -13.18 6.48 3.20
CA GLU A 185 -14.09 5.97 2.18
C GLU A 185 -13.46 4.78 1.43
N ILE A 186 -12.24 4.93 0.93
CA ILE A 186 -11.54 3.88 0.18
C ILE A 186 -11.25 2.66 1.06
N VAL A 187 -10.80 2.87 2.29
CA VAL A 187 -10.55 1.80 3.27
C VAL A 187 -11.84 1.08 3.63
N GLY A 188 -12.96 1.82 3.80
CA GLY A 188 -14.26 1.25 4.09
C GLY A 188 -14.87 0.41 2.95
N GLN A 189 -14.40 0.61 1.73
CA GLN A 189 -14.79 -0.18 0.55
C GLN A 189 -13.83 -1.34 0.27
N SER A 190 -12.64 -1.34 0.89
CA SER A 190 -11.59 -2.32 0.66
C SER A 190 -11.53 -3.37 1.76
N GLU A 191 -11.09 -4.59 1.41
CA GLU A 191 -10.76 -5.63 2.39
C GLU A 191 -9.43 -5.33 3.08
N MET A 192 -9.27 -5.80 4.32
CA MET A 192 -8.05 -5.58 5.11
C MET A 192 -6.80 -6.21 4.48
N GLN A 193 -6.94 -7.43 3.94
CA GLN A 193 -5.81 -8.22 3.43
C GLN A 193 -5.03 -7.53 2.31
N PRO A 194 -5.65 -6.98 1.24
CA PRO A 194 -4.97 -6.22 0.20
C PRO A 194 -4.23 -4.99 0.73
N ILE A 195 -4.83 -4.26 1.68
CA ILE A 195 -4.24 -3.05 2.26
C ILE A 195 -2.94 -3.37 3.01
N ILE A 196 -2.86 -4.52 3.70
CA ILE A 196 -1.70 -4.90 4.50
C ILE A 196 -0.59 -5.51 3.62
N THR A 197 -0.93 -6.40 2.67
CA THR A 197 0.06 -7.31 2.06
C THR A 197 0.47 -7.01 0.62
N GLY A 198 -0.36 -6.37 -0.20
CA GLY A 198 -0.02 -6.33 -1.63
C GLY A 198 -0.41 -5.09 -2.41
N ASP A 199 -1.61 -4.60 -2.22
CA ASP A 199 -2.20 -3.58 -3.10
C ASP A 199 -2.10 -2.15 -2.53
N ARG A 200 -1.10 -1.90 -1.67
CA ARG A 200 -0.87 -0.56 -1.09
C ARG A 200 -0.77 0.52 -2.16
N GLY A 201 -0.07 0.22 -3.26
CA GLY A 201 0.08 1.16 -4.38
C GLY A 201 -1.25 1.50 -5.05
N LYS A 202 -2.19 0.56 -5.11
CA LYS A 202 -3.53 0.81 -5.64
C LYS A 202 -4.32 1.76 -4.74
N VAL A 203 -4.31 1.50 -3.42
CA VAL A 203 -4.96 2.39 -2.43
C VAL A 203 -4.33 3.79 -2.43
N GLU A 204 -3.00 3.89 -2.57
CA GLU A 204 -2.28 5.17 -2.67
C GLU A 204 -2.74 5.97 -3.92
N GLU A 205 -2.84 5.33 -5.08
CA GLU A 205 -3.24 6.00 -6.32
C GLU A 205 -4.74 6.35 -6.33
N GLU A 206 -5.62 5.45 -5.89
CA GLU A 206 -7.05 5.73 -5.76
C GLU A 206 -7.31 6.89 -4.77
N THR A 207 -6.59 6.89 -3.64
CA THR A 207 -6.68 8.00 -2.66
C THR A 207 -6.20 9.31 -3.27
N LYS A 208 -5.13 9.30 -4.05
CA LYS A 208 -4.61 10.49 -4.72
C LYS A 208 -5.60 11.04 -5.74
N GLU A 209 -6.16 10.17 -6.59
CA GLU A 209 -7.11 10.58 -7.62
C GLU A 209 -8.39 11.15 -7.02
N GLU A 210 -8.96 10.47 -6.03
CA GLU A 210 -10.21 10.92 -5.41
C GLU A 210 -10.00 12.19 -4.57
N LEU A 211 -8.87 12.28 -3.84
CA LEU A 211 -8.50 13.48 -3.12
C LEU A 211 -8.29 14.68 -4.06
N GLN A 212 -7.68 14.46 -5.23
CA GLN A 212 -7.51 15.52 -6.23
C GLN A 212 -8.87 16.01 -6.74
N LYS A 213 -9.81 15.11 -7.03
CA LYS A 213 -11.17 15.50 -7.46
C LYS A 213 -11.88 16.35 -6.40
N VAL A 214 -11.85 15.90 -5.15
CA VAL A 214 -12.47 16.65 -4.04
C VAL A 214 -11.85 18.04 -3.88
N LEU A 215 -10.53 18.16 -4.00
CA LEU A 215 -9.84 19.45 -3.91
C LEU A 215 -10.08 20.35 -5.13
N ASP A 216 -10.27 19.76 -6.31
CA ASP A 216 -10.63 20.48 -7.53
C ASP A 216 -12.08 20.97 -7.46
N ASP A 217 -13.01 20.19 -6.92
CA ASP A 217 -14.40 20.59 -6.68
C ASP A 217 -14.50 21.77 -5.71
N PHE A 218 -13.63 21.80 -4.69
CA PHE A 218 -13.52 22.94 -3.79
C PHE A 218 -12.82 24.16 -4.43
N GLY A 219 -12.25 24.00 -5.62
CA GLY A 219 -11.47 25.05 -6.29
C GLY A 219 -10.28 25.51 -5.43
N SER A 220 -9.63 24.57 -4.75
CA SER A 220 -8.61 24.88 -3.73
C SER A 220 -7.28 25.41 -4.30
N GLY A 221 -7.05 25.29 -5.61
CA GLY A 221 -5.78 25.64 -6.24
C GLY A 221 -4.59 24.78 -5.78
N ILE A 222 -4.87 23.56 -5.29
CA ILE A 222 -3.87 22.61 -4.76
C ILE A 222 -3.76 21.42 -5.72
N VAL A 223 -2.52 20.92 -5.91
CA VAL A 223 -2.28 19.67 -6.62
C VAL A 223 -1.60 18.66 -5.69
N ILE A 224 -2.12 17.45 -5.67
CA ILE A 224 -1.52 16.34 -4.92
C ILE A 224 -0.40 15.73 -5.76
N VAL A 225 0.82 15.78 -5.23
CA VAL A 225 2.01 15.22 -5.89
C VAL A 225 2.04 13.71 -5.69
N ARG A 226 1.92 13.27 -4.45
CA ARG A 226 1.88 11.85 -4.10
C ARG A 226 1.19 11.64 -2.76
N VAL A 227 0.61 10.47 -2.63
CA VAL A 227 0.07 9.93 -1.40
C VAL A 227 0.89 8.69 -1.05
N LYS A 228 1.29 8.51 0.20
CA LYS A 228 2.08 7.37 0.63
C LYS A 228 1.56 6.79 1.94
N LEU A 229 1.19 5.54 1.91
CA LEU A 229 0.87 4.74 3.10
C LEU A 229 2.18 4.39 3.83
N GLN A 230 2.35 4.89 5.06
CA GLN A 230 3.52 4.57 5.87
C GLN A 230 3.34 3.26 6.62
N LYS A 231 2.16 3.10 7.22
CA LYS A 231 1.81 1.97 8.06
C LYS A 231 0.36 1.58 7.83
N ALA A 232 0.10 0.30 7.71
CA ALA A 232 -1.24 -0.28 7.70
C ALA A 232 -1.15 -1.63 8.42
N ASP A 233 -1.49 -1.63 9.70
CA ASP A 233 -1.41 -2.82 10.57
C ASP A 233 -2.69 -2.95 11.40
N PRO A 234 -3.04 -4.15 11.85
CA PRO A 234 -4.08 -4.31 12.85
C PRO A 234 -3.66 -3.68 14.19
N PRO A 235 -4.59 -3.19 15.02
CA PRO A 235 -4.31 -2.69 16.35
C PRO A 235 -3.55 -3.72 17.19
N LYS A 236 -2.58 -3.25 17.98
CA LYS A 236 -1.70 -4.13 18.77
C LYS A 236 -2.43 -5.17 19.63
N GLN A 237 -3.64 -4.84 20.08
CA GLN A 237 -4.45 -5.72 20.96
C GLN A 237 -4.98 -6.95 20.22
N VAL A 238 -5.11 -6.92 18.89
CA VAL A 238 -5.68 -8.01 18.09
C VAL A 238 -4.68 -8.68 17.16
N VAL A 239 -3.42 -8.24 17.14
CA VAL A 239 -2.36 -8.77 16.26
C VAL A 239 -2.22 -10.29 16.40
N ASP A 240 -2.23 -10.81 17.63
CA ASP A 240 -2.05 -12.25 17.89
C ASP A 240 -3.23 -13.05 17.34
N ALA A 241 -4.46 -12.59 17.58
CA ALA A 241 -5.67 -13.22 17.06
C ALA A 241 -5.73 -13.16 15.53
N PHE A 242 -5.34 -12.03 14.94
CA PHE A 242 -5.25 -11.88 13.49
C PHE A 242 -4.24 -12.86 12.88
N ASN A 243 -3.05 -12.98 13.46
CA ASN A 243 -2.03 -13.93 13.02
C ASN A 243 -2.49 -15.39 13.14
N GLU A 244 -3.29 -15.72 14.16
CA GLU A 244 -3.86 -17.06 14.33
C GLU A 244 -4.87 -17.37 13.20
N VAL A 245 -5.74 -16.43 12.87
CA VAL A 245 -6.67 -16.55 11.73
C VAL A 245 -5.92 -16.73 10.40
N GLN A 246 -4.84 -15.96 10.20
CA GLN A 246 -4.02 -16.09 8.98
C GLN A 246 -3.33 -17.47 8.90
N ARG A 247 -2.82 -17.99 10.02
CA ARG A 247 -2.26 -19.36 10.08
C ARG A 247 -3.32 -20.40 9.76
N ALA A 248 -4.52 -20.27 10.34
CA ALA A 248 -5.62 -21.19 10.07
C ALA A 248 -6.06 -21.16 8.60
N LYS A 249 -6.12 -19.97 7.96
CA LYS A 249 -6.38 -19.85 6.51
C LYS A 249 -5.30 -20.52 5.67
N ALA A 250 -4.03 -20.29 6.00
CA ALA A 250 -2.91 -20.91 5.30
C ALA A 250 -2.91 -22.44 5.47
N ASP A 251 -3.24 -22.95 6.65
CA ASP A 251 -3.37 -24.37 6.91
C ASP A 251 -4.55 -24.98 6.12
N MET A 252 -5.68 -24.29 6.06
CA MET A 252 -6.82 -24.71 5.24
C MET A 252 -6.45 -24.82 3.76
N GLU A 253 -5.76 -23.83 3.21
CA GLU A 253 -5.28 -23.85 1.82
C GLU A 253 -4.27 -24.97 1.59
N ARG A 254 -3.36 -25.19 2.53
CA ARG A 254 -2.40 -26.30 2.47
C ARG A 254 -3.11 -27.64 2.43
N TYR A 255 -4.03 -27.91 3.33
CA TYR A 255 -4.79 -29.17 3.33
C TYR A 255 -5.63 -29.35 2.05
N LYS A 256 -6.22 -28.28 1.54
CA LYS A 256 -6.94 -28.32 0.26
C LYS A 256 -5.99 -28.69 -0.89
N ASN A 257 -4.84 -28.05 -0.98
CA ASN A 257 -3.84 -28.32 -2.01
C ASN A 257 -3.27 -29.74 -1.89
N GLU A 258 -3.00 -30.22 -0.68
CA GLU A 258 -2.57 -31.60 -0.40
C GLU A 258 -3.65 -32.61 -0.85
N ALA A 259 -4.92 -32.36 -0.52
CA ALA A 259 -6.02 -33.22 -0.94
C ALA A 259 -6.21 -33.24 -2.46
N GLU A 260 -6.07 -32.08 -3.12
CA GLU A 260 -6.12 -31.99 -4.58
C GLU A 260 -4.94 -32.69 -5.25
N ALA A 261 -3.75 -32.54 -4.71
CA ALA A 261 -2.56 -33.26 -5.18
C ALA A 261 -2.74 -34.77 -5.03
N TYR A 262 -3.21 -35.25 -3.88
CA TYR A 262 -3.49 -36.66 -3.64
C TYR A 262 -4.55 -37.20 -4.62
N ARG A 263 -5.63 -36.47 -4.83
CA ARG A 263 -6.66 -36.85 -5.81
C ARG A 263 -6.08 -36.94 -7.22
N ASN A 264 -5.25 -35.97 -7.60
CA ASN A 264 -4.64 -35.91 -8.93
C ASN A 264 -3.53 -36.98 -9.14
N GLU A 265 -2.98 -37.51 -8.07
CA GLU A 265 -2.03 -38.64 -8.11
C GLU A 265 -2.77 -39.99 -8.17
N VAL A 266 -3.65 -40.24 -7.19
CA VAL A 266 -4.27 -41.56 -6.99
C VAL A 266 -5.24 -41.93 -8.11
N LEU A 267 -6.07 -40.99 -8.54
CA LEU A 267 -7.11 -41.28 -9.54
C LEU A 267 -6.53 -41.65 -10.94
N PRO A 268 -5.57 -40.90 -11.49
CA PRO A 268 -4.94 -41.30 -12.77
C PRO A 268 -4.13 -42.58 -12.65
N LYS A 269 -3.42 -42.78 -11.52
CA LYS A 269 -2.67 -44.00 -11.24
C LYS A 269 -3.57 -45.23 -11.24
N ALA A 270 -4.68 -45.18 -10.50
CA ALA A 270 -5.65 -46.28 -10.46
C ALA A 270 -6.29 -46.54 -11.83
N LYS A 271 -6.62 -45.50 -12.60
CA LYS A 271 -7.11 -45.65 -13.98
C LYS A 271 -6.06 -46.26 -14.90
N GLY A 272 -4.79 -45.83 -14.77
CA GLY A 272 -3.67 -46.39 -15.53
C GLY A 272 -3.45 -47.87 -15.21
N GLU A 273 -3.44 -48.26 -13.93
CA GLU A 273 -3.32 -49.66 -13.52
C GLU A 273 -4.49 -50.53 -14.01
N ALA A 274 -5.72 -50.00 -13.95
CA ALA A 274 -6.89 -50.71 -14.49
C ALA A 274 -6.79 -50.91 -16.00
N ALA A 275 -6.43 -49.86 -16.75
CA ALA A 275 -6.20 -49.92 -18.19
C ALA A 275 -5.09 -50.92 -18.54
N LYS A 276 -3.97 -50.89 -17.79
CA LYS A 276 -2.87 -51.84 -17.96
C LYS A 276 -3.33 -53.28 -17.76
N ARG A 277 -4.05 -53.60 -16.72
CA ARG A 277 -4.60 -54.95 -16.47
C ARG A 277 -5.52 -55.42 -17.57
N ILE A 278 -6.38 -54.53 -18.09
CA ILE A 278 -7.25 -54.84 -19.23
C ILE A 278 -6.44 -55.17 -20.46
N GLN A 279 -5.45 -54.34 -20.79
CA GLN A 279 -4.58 -54.56 -21.93
C GLN A 279 -3.73 -55.83 -21.80
N GLU A 280 -3.19 -56.14 -20.62
CA GLU A 280 -2.49 -57.37 -20.33
C GLU A 280 -3.38 -58.59 -20.50
N ALA A 281 -4.64 -58.52 -20.03
CA ALA A 281 -5.62 -59.62 -20.19
C ALA A 281 -6.02 -59.81 -21.66
N GLU A 282 -6.21 -58.74 -22.42
CA GLU A 282 -6.46 -58.80 -23.86
C GLU A 282 -5.29 -59.36 -24.63
N ALA A 283 -4.06 -58.90 -24.32
CA ALA A 283 -2.84 -59.42 -24.92
C ALA A 283 -2.67 -60.92 -24.60
N TYR A 284 -2.89 -61.34 -23.36
CA TYR A 284 -2.85 -62.74 -22.97
C TYR A 284 -3.87 -63.58 -23.71
N LYS A 285 -5.13 -63.11 -23.79
CA LYS A 285 -6.21 -63.73 -24.56
C LYS A 285 -5.77 -63.95 -26.02
N GLN A 286 -5.25 -62.90 -26.66
CA GLN A 286 -4.83 -62.99 -28.06
C GLN A 286 -3.65 -63.96 -28.21
N ALA A 287 -2.65 -63.91 -27.32
CA ALA A 287 -1.51 -64.83 -27.35
C ALA A 287 -1.94 -66.30 -27.20
N VAL A 288 -2.91 -66.59 -26.33
CA VAL A 288 -3.46 -67.94 -26.18
C VAL A 288 -4.20 -68.39 -27.43
N ILE A 289 -5.02 -67.51 -28.01
CA ILE A 289 -5.73 -67.84 -29.27
C ILE A 289 -4.73 -68.07 -30.42
N ASP A 290 -3.75 -67.17 -30.58
CA ASP A 290 -2.77 -67.31 -31.65
C ASP A 290 -1.92 -68.54 -31.47
N LYS A 291 -1.52 -68.88 -30.24
CA LYS A 291 -0.80 -70.11 -29.95
C LYS A 291 -1.64 -71.36 -30.32
N ALA A 292 -2.93 -71.36 -29.86
CA ALA A 292 -3.84 -72.50 -30.17
C ALA A 292 -4.05 -72.63 -31.69
N ASN A 293 -4.21 -71.56 -32.44
CA ASN A 293 -4.34 -71.54 -33.86
C ASN A 293 -3.01 -72.05 -34.54
N GLY A 294 -1.87 -71.57 -34.03
CA GLY A 294 -0.55 -72.01 -34.50
C GLY A 294 -0.35 -73.49 -34.29
N ASP A 295 -0.67 -74.04 -33.10
CA ASP A 295 -0.57 -75.42 -32.76
C ASP A 295 -1.50 -76.28 -33.64
N ALA A 296 -2.75 -75.82 -33.89
CA ALA A 296 -3.67 -76.47 -34.79
C ALA A 296 -3.20 -76.51 -36.26
N GLN A 297 -2.66 -75.38 -36.73
CA GLN A 297 -2.05 -75.34 -38.11
C GLN A 297 -0.85 -76.24 -38.21
N ARG A 298 0.05 -76.21 -37.21
CA ARG A 298 1.19 -77.12 -37.16
C ARG A 298 0.79 -78.58 -37.23
N PHE A 299 -0.25 -78.94 -36.39
CA PHE A 299 -0.80 -80.28 -36.39
C PHE A 299 -1.30 -80.72 -37.79
N ASN A 300 -2.10 -79.86 -38.44
CA ASN A 300 -2.64 -80.11 -39.75
C ASN A 300 -1.50 -80.33 -40.83
N LEU A 301 -0.51 -79.45 -40.79
CA LEU A 301 0.66 -79.59 -41.72
C LEU A 301 1.43 -80.86 -41.47
N VAL A 302 1.66 -81.23 -40.21
CA VAL A 302 2.34 -82.46 -39.85
C VAL A 302 1.48 -83.68 -40.25
N TYR A 303 0.16 -83.64 -40.05
CA TYR A 303 -0.78 -84.66 -40.40
C TYR A 303 -0.82 -84.87 -41.94
N ASP A 304 -0.84 -83.85 -42.73
CA ASP A 304 -0.84 -83.92 -44.18
C ASP A 304 0.49 -84.49 -44.70
N ALA A 305 1.64 -84.09 -44.12
CA ALA A 305 2.96 -84.71 -44.41
C ALA A 305 3.01 -86.18 -44.01
N TYR A 306 2.36 -86.56 -42.91
CA TYR A 306 2.25 -87.97 -42.48
C TYR A 306 1.44 -88.83 -43.49
N LYS A 307 0.33 -88.27 -44.04
CA LYS A 307 -0.45 -88.96 -45.08
C LYS A 307 0.38 -89.32 -46.29
N GLN A 308 1.28 -88.36 -46.67
CA GLN A 308 2.16 -88.55 -47.86
C GLN A 308 3.30 -89.52 -47.63
N GLY A 309 3.87 -89.63 -46.42
CA GLY A 309 5.06 -90.44 -46.15
C GLY A 309 5.12 -91.01 -44.72
N LYS A 310 4.25 -91.96 -44.35
CA LYS A 310 4.00 -92.40 -42.94
C LYS A 310 5.27 -92.77 -42.18
N LYS A 311 6.16 -93.58 -42.75
CA LYS A 311 7.38 -94.09 -42.10
C LYS A 311 8.47 -93.01 -41.89
N VAL A 312 8.60 -92.12 -42.86
CA VAL A 312 9.63 -91.05 -42.77
C VAL A 312 9.20 -89.99 -41.77
N THR A 313 7.97 -89.56 -41.82
CA THR A 313 7.44 -88.55 -40.93
C THR A 313 7.40 -89.02 -39.46
N ALA A 314 7.02 -90.30 -39.23
CA ALA A 314 7.04 -90.85 -37.84
C ALA A 314 8.46 -90.87 -37.24
N LYS A 315 9.48 -91.23 -38.05
CA LYS A 315 10.87 -91.28 -37.64
C LYS A 315 11.41 -89.85 -37.35
N ARG A 316 11.04 -88.92 -38.19
CA ARG A 316 11.43 -87.50 -37.98
C ARG A 316 10.81 -86.95 -36.71
N LEU A 317 9.53 -87.13 -36.47
CA LEU A 317 8.83 -86.69 -35.23
C LEU A 317 9.43 -87.33 -33.98
N TYR A 318 9.80 -88.61 -34.04
CA TYR A 318 10.44 -89.28 -32.91
C TYR A 318 11.81 -88.64 -32.59
N LEU A 319 12.60 -88.35 -33.60
CA LEU A 319 13.92 -87.71 -33.41
C LEU A 319 13.79 -86.28 -32.88
N GLU A 320 12.85 -85.51 -33.43
CA GLU A 320 12.55 -84.11 -32.98
C GLU A 320 12.05 -84.07 -31.52
N THR A 321 11.15 -84.98 -31.11
CA THR A 321 10.71 -85.12 -29.73
C THR A 321 11.84 -85.56 -28.80
N MET A 322 12.70 -86.44 -29.23
CA MET A 322 13.85 -86.91 -28.46
C MET A 322 14.88 -85.79 -28.23
N GLU A 323 15.15 -84.99 -29.30
CA GLU A 323 16.00 -83.82 -29.25
C GLU A 323 15.46 -82.75 -28.23
N ASP A 324 14.13 -82.47 -28.28
CA ASP A 324 13.48 -81.50 -27.34
C ASP A 324 13.51 -82.03 -25.86
N VAL A 325 13.37 -83.31 -25.67
CA VAL A 325 13.47 -83.93 -24.35
C VAL A 325 14.93 -83.91 -23.86
N LEU A 326 15.88 -84.22 -24.69
CA LEU A 326 17.31 -84.27 -24.33
C LEU A 326 17.86 -82.86 -24.12
N SER A 327 17.38 -81.85 -24.89
CA SER A 327 17.78 -80.43 -24.69
C SER A 327 17.27 -79.82 -23.41
N LYS A 328 16.14 -80.31 -22.87
CA LYS A 328 15.52 -79.83 -21.64
C LYS A 328 15.89 -80.60 -20.39
N SER A 329 16.58 -81.75 -20.57
CA SER A 329 17.05 -82.60 -19.47
C SER A 329 18.56 -82.42 -19.29
N ASP A 330 19.00 -82.25 -18.04
CA ASP A 330 20.41 -82.33 -17.68
C ASP A 330 20.91 -83.77 -17.87
N THR A 331 21.34 -84.12 -19.08
CA THR A 331 21.79 -85.45 -19.41
C THR A 331 23.29 -85.51 -19.29
N VAL A 332 23.75 -86.34 -18.41
CA VAL A 332 25.21 -86.77 -18.33
C VAL A 332 25.41 -88.02 -19.19
N ILE A 333 26.10 -87.90 -20.31
CA ILE A 333 26.48 -89.06 -21.14
C ILE A 333 27.73 -89.69 -20.53
N ILE A 334 27.58 -90.87 -19.96
CA ILE A 334 28.72 -91.65 -19.46
C ILE A 334 29.18 -92.60 -20.54
N ASP A 335 30.42 -92.42 -20.99
CA ASP A 335 31.09 -93.35 -21.96
C ASP A 335 31.31 -94.71 -21.29
N PRO A 336 30.74 -95.82 -21.80
CA PRO A 336 30.87 -97.14 -21.22
C PRO A 336 32.29 -97.71 -21.31
N SER A 337 33.22 -97.10 -22.08
CA SER A 337 34.61 -97.48 -22.20
C SER A 337 35.52 -96.95 -21.11
N ALA A 338 35.08 -96.01 -20.29
CA ALA A 338 35.86 -95.49 -19.18
C ALA A 338 35.71 -96.38 -17.94
N LYS A 339 36.38 -97.55 -17.92
CA LYS A 339 36.55 -98.38 -16.75
C LYS A 339 37.46 -97.65 -15.75
N GLY A 340 36.83 -97.03 -14.75
CA GLY A 340 37.57 -96.57 -13.59
C GLY A 340 37.29 -95.16 -13.04
N SER A 341 36.25 -94.45 -13.39
CA SER A 341 35.92 -93.20 -12.72
C SER A 341 34.64 -93.32 -11.87
N ASN A 342 34.79 -93.21 -10.57
CA ASN A 342 33.68 -93.01 -9.64
C ASN A 342 33.00 -91.65 -9.94
N VAL A 343 32.01 -91.69 -10.79
CA VAL A 343 31.19 -90.51 -11.00
C VAL A 343 30.15 -90.43 -9.82
N LEU A 344 30.42 -89.61 -8.83
CA LEU A 344 29.43 -89.25 -7.80
C LEU A 344 28.29 -88.50 -8.46
N PRO A 345 27.03 -88.90 -8.28
CA PRO A 345 25.91 -88.12 -8.77
C PRO A 345 25.81 -86.79 -8.02
N VAL A 346 26.17 -85.75 -8.70
CA VAL A 346 25.93 -84.38 -8.16
C VAL A 346 24.44 -84.09 -8.32
N LEU A 347 23.73 -84.17 -7.25
CA LEU A 347 22.36 -83.64 -7.17
C LEU A 347 22.41 -82.12 -7.28
N PRO A 348 21.71 -81.46 -8.24
CA PRO A 348 21.60 -80.04 -8.26
C PRO A 348 20.75 -79.60 -7.03
N ILE A 349 21.38 -78.89 -6.14
CA ILE A 349 20.64 -78.15 -5.07
C ILE A 349 20.03 -76.94 -5.71
N LYS A 350 18.72 -76.84 -5.65
CA LYS A 350 17.89 -75.73 -6.09
C LYS A 350 17.97 -74.63 -5.06
#